data_0eed01388dccfcd6514fe0f117787f98
#
_entry.id   0eed01388dccfcd6514fe0f117787f98
#
_cell.length_a   1.000
_cell.length_b   1.000
_cell.length_c   1.000
_cell.angle_alpha   90.00
_cell.angle_beta   90.00
_cell.angle_gamma   90.00
#
_symmetry.space_group_name_H-M   'P 1'
#
loop_
_entity.id
_entity.type
_entity.pdbx_description
1 polymer ?
#
loop_
_entity_poly.entity_id
_entity_poly.type
_entity_poly.pdbx_seq_one_letter_code
_entity_poly.pdbx_strand_id
1 'polypeptide(L)'
;MFTGTLLPYQVEAVEAMVERKKMLVAYDLGLGKTVLTIAALEELAPKEPGIVICLSSLKYQWAEQIRKFTDVGNPLVIDGTPKQREAQYASALTGEYSHIILNYEQIVNDWEQVSKLHRGFIVCDEATAIKSFRSKRSKHVKKLTSPIKFALTGTPIENGKPEELYSIMQFVDPKVLGRFDLFDKTFIVRNYFGGVERYRNLPTLNKTLSNVSVRKRQQDPDVAPYLPDTIFAEPIRVPFDKAGANLYTYIANEILQDLEDAIDSYGTSFDLFSHYSGENQNEAANALKGKIMSKLTALRMLCDSPELFEESSSGYVDTLKQSGKLDKVTKSPKMAALKSYVDDFLGQDENNKVVIFTSYVHMVYLIRYHLGYASAKYTGEMDAKAKEESKVWFQTDPDCRILVSSDAGGYGVDLPQANLLINYDLPWNAGLALQRNGRIRRASSTWPSIVIQDFLMLGSIEERQHDMLLQKNSVA
;
A
#
# COMPACT_ATOMS: atom_id res chain seq x y z
N MET A 1 20.45 23.86 0.54
CA MET A 1 19.24 24.66 0.88
C MET A 1 18.05 24.07 0.14
N PHE A 2 16.87 24.10 0.73
CA PHE A 2 15.66 23.63 0.06
C PHE A 2 15.27 24.60 -1.08
N THR A 3 15.01 24.05 -2.27
CA THR A 3 14.75 24.82 -3.50
C THR A 3 13.29 24.80 -3.97
N GLY A 4 12.43 24.07 -3.26
CA GLY A 4 11.01 23.92 -3.59
C GLY A 4 10.14 25.01 -2.98
N THR A 5 8.83 24.90 -3.26
CA THR A 5 7.79 25.69 -2.61
C THR A 5 6.87 24.77 -1.83
N LEU A 6 6.64 25.08 -0.56
CA LEU A 6 5.74 24.33 0.30
C LEU A 6 4.34 24.94 0.30
N LEU A 7 3.34 24.10 0.35
CA LEU A 7 1.96 24.50 0.61
C LEU A 7 1.78 24.86 2.10
N PRO A 8 0.80 25.71 2.48
CA PRO A 8 0.65 26.17 3.86
C PRO A 8 0.59 25.04 4.90
N TYR A 9 -0.16 23.97 4.65
CA TYR A 9 -0.24 22.83 5.56
C TYR A 9 1.06 22.02 5.65
N GLN A 10 1.94 22.12 4.64
CA GLN A 10 3.27 21.51 4.65
C GLN A 10 4.24 22.33 5.49
N VAL A 11 4.14 23.67 5.44
CA VAL A 11 4.97 24.57 6.26
C VAL A 11 4.74 24.29 7.75
N GLU A 12 3.49 24.13 8.18
CA GLU A 12 3.13 23.77 9.56
C GLU A 12 3.85 22.49 10.04
N ALA A 13 3.89 21.47 9.18
CA ALA A 13 4.60 20.23 9.51
C ALA A 13 6.11 20.44 9.60
N VAL A 14 6.71 21.19 8.66
CA VAL A 14 8.15 21.47 8.65
C VAL A 14 8.56 22.21 9.91
N GLU A 15 7.85 23.26 10.31
CA GLU A 15 8.11 24.01 11.54
C GLU A 15 8.09 23.08 12.77
N ALA A 16 7.08 22.24 12.89
CA ALA A 16 6.97 21.28 14.00
C ALA A 16 8.12 20.23 13.98
N MET A 17 8.51 19.75 12.79
CA MET A 17 9.61 18.79 12.64
C MET A 17 10.96 19.40 13.01
N VAL A 18 11.21 20.64 12.62
CA VAL A 18 12.43 21.38 12.94
C VAL A 18 12.53 21.65 14.46
N GLU A 19 11.45 22.08 15.07
CA GLU A 19 11.39 22.34 16.51
C GLU A 19 11.65 21.07 17.33
N ARG A 20 11.02 19.98 16.98
CA ARG A 20 10.99 18.76 17.82
C ARG A 20 12.04 17.73 17.49
N LYS A 21 12.50 17.67 16.24
CA LYS A 21 13.54 16.73 15.73
C LYS A 21 13.18 15.25 15.80
N LYS A 22 12.13 14.86 16.54
CA LYS A 22 11.61 13.50 16.66
C LYS A 22 10.10 13.55 16.54
N MET A 23 9.56 13.02 15.44
CA MET A 23 8.16 13.24 15.13
C MET A 23 7.53 12.16 14.26
N LEU A 24 6.25 11.89 14.48
CA LEU A 24 5.39 11.14 13.59
C LEU A 24 4.63 12.14 12.70
N VAL A 25 4.79 12.00 11.39
CA VAL A 25 4.04 12.75 10.38
C VAL A 25 2.97 11.85 9.78
N ALA A 26 1.75 12.03 10.25
CA ALA A 26 0.57 11.25 9.87
C ALA A 26 -0.26 12.01 8.83
N TYR A 27 0.35 12.33 7.69
CA TYR A 27 -0.30 13.00 6.58
C TYR A 27 -0.83 11.97 5.59
N ASP A 28 -2.06 12.15 5.15
CA ASP A 28 -2.66 11.27 4.14
C ASP A 28 -1.80 11.17 2.88
N LEU A 29 -2.09 10.16 2.06
CA LEU A 29 -1.42 9.96 0.78
C LEU A 29 -1.59 11.20 -0.12
N GLY A 30 -0.55 11.56 -0.86
CA GLY A 30 -0.59 12.67 -1.79
C GLY A 30 -0.35 14.06 -1.19
N LEU A 31 -0.16 14.17 0.12
CA LEU A 31 0.04 15.46 0.80
C LEU A 31 1.51 15.91 0.85
N GLY A 32 2.42 15.19 0.18
CA GLY A 32 3.81 15.63 0.01
C GLY A 32 4.73 15.33 1.20
N LYS A 33 4.51 14.23 1.93
CA LYS A 33 5.36 13.83 3.08
C LYS A 33 6.85 13.82 2.75
N THR A 34 7.23 13.34 1.57
CA THR A 34 8.63 13.30 1.12
C THR A 34 9.22 14.71 1.01
N VAL A 35 8.52 15.61 0.33
CA VAL A 35 8.97 16.99 0.08
C VAL A 35 9.13 17.77 1.38
N LEU A 36 8.12 17.73 2.25
CA LEU A 36 8.18 18.42 3.53
C LEU A 36 9.27 17.85 4.45
N THR A 37 9.56 16.55 4.37
CA THR A 37 10.66 15.93 5.14
C THR A 37 12.02 16.39 4.63
N ILE A 38 12.19 16.47 3.31
CA ILE A 38 13.42 17.04 2.71
C ILE A 38 13.61 18.49 3.17
N ALA A 39 12.53 19.31 3.14
CA ALA A 39 12.58 20.69 3.59
C ALA A 39 12.98 20.80 5.07
N ALA A 40 12.41 19.97 5.94
CA ALA A 40 12.77 19.94 7.37
C ALA A 40 14.23 19.54 7.61
N LEU A 41 14.73 18.55 6.88
CA LEU A 41 16.14 18.13 6.98
C LEU A 41 17.11 19.20 6.47
N GLU A 42 16.78 19.90 5.39
CA GLU A 42 17.59 21.02 4.88
C GLU A 42 17.64 22.18 5.87
N GLU A 43 16.54 22.50 6.55
CA GLU A 43 16.50 23.53 7.59
C GLU A 43 17.26 23.11 8.85
N LEU A 44 17.15 21.86 9.27
CA LEU A 44 17.90 21.30 10.40
C LEU A 44 19.40 21.21 10.14
N ALA A 45 19.82 21.11 8.88
CA ALA A 45 21.19 21.03 8.44
C ALA A 45 22.05 20.04 9.27
N PRO A 46 21.73 18.75 9.31
CA PRO A 46 22.46 17.78 10.10
C PRO A 46 23.93 17.71 9.68
N LYS A 47 24.83 17.63 10.65
CA LYS A 47 26.29 17.63 10.38
C LYS A 47 26.80 16.35 9.72
N GLU A 48 26.08 15.26 9.89
CA GLU A 48 26.46 13.95 9.36
C GLU A 48 25.39 13.44 8.39
N PRO A 49 25.76 12.60 7.43
CA PRO A 49 24.81 11.88 6.59
C PRO A 49 23.77 11.12 7.41
N GLY A 50 22.60 10.91 6.84
CA GLY A 50 21.56 10.16 7.49
C GLY A 50 20.96 9.07 6.62
N ILE A 51 20.03 8.35 7.19
CA ILE A 51 19.40 7.16 6.60
C ILE A 51 17.94 7.44 6.27
N VAL A 52 17.54 7.12 5.06
CA VAL A 52 16.13 7.03 4.65
C VAL A 52 15.78 5.57 4.45
N ILE A 53 14.84 5.07 5.25
CA ILE A 53 14.31 3.71 5.17
C ILE A 53 12.93 3.79 4.53
N CYS A 54 12.75 3.14 3.40
CA CYS A 54 11.51 3.18 2.65
C CYS A 54 11.17 1.81 2.05
N LEU A 55 10.05 1.72 1.37
CA LEU A 55 9.74 0.53 0.56
C LEU A 55 10.70 0.44 -0.63
N SER A 56 10.98 -0.78 -1.07
CA SER A 56 11.92 -1.02 -2.19
C SER A 56 11.56 -0.21 -3.45
N SER A 57 10.27 -0.07 -3.73
CA SER A 57 9.74 0.70 -4.86
C SER A 57 9.97 2.21 -4.77
N LEU A 58 10.26 2.75 -3.59
CA LEU A 58 10.38 4.19 -3.35
C LEU A 58 11.82 4.69 -3.31
N LYS A 59 12.81 3.81 -3.30
CA LYS A 59 14.21 4.19 -3.14
C LYS A 59 14.68 5.23 -4.16
N TYR A 60 14.39 4.99 -5.43
CA TYR A 60 14.79 5.90 -6.51
C TYR A 60 13.96 7.19 -6.52
N GLN A 61 12.67 7.10 -6.17
CA GLN A 61 11.82 8.29 -6.02
C GLN A 61 12.35 9.23 -4.92
N TRP A 62 12.78 8.69 -3.79
CA TRP A 62 13.43 9.47 -2.74
C TRP A 62 14.70 10.17 -3.26
N ALA A 63 15.56 9.43 -3.97
CA ALA A 63 16.79 10.00 -4.54
C ALA A 63 16.49 11.12 -5.55
N GLU A 64 15.51 10.93 -6.43
CA GLU A 64 15.05 11.94 -7.39
C GLU A 64 14.54 13.20 -6.68
N GLN A 65 13.68 13.04 -5.67
CA GLN A 65 13.12 14.16 -4.93
C GLN A 65 14.22 14.94 -4.15
N ILE A 66 15.20 14.27 -3.57
CA ILE A 66 16.33 14.92 -2.90
C ILE A 66 17.12 15.76 -3.90
N ARG A 67 17.46 15.22 -5.08
CA ARG A 67 18.17 15.97 -6.13
C ARG A 67 17.36 17.16 -6.65
N LYS A 68 16.06 16.99 -6.75
CA LYS A 68 15.14 18.03 -7.27
C LYS A 68 14.97 19.20 -6.32
N PHE A 69 14.92 18.93 -5.01
CA PHE A 69 14.54 19.92 -3.99
C PHE A 69 15.68 20.38 -3.11
N THR A 70 16.92 20.00 -3.43
CA THR A 70 18.12 20.46 -2.70
C THR A 70 19.21 20.89 -3.67
N ASP A 71 20.00 21.92 -3.29
CA ASP A 71 21.12 22.40 -4.11
C ASP A 71 22.32 21.45 -4.12
N VAL A 72 22.55 20.77 -3.00
CA VAL A 72 23.77 19.97 -2.76
C VAL A 72 23.48 18.54 -2.30
N GLY A 73 22.24 18.13 -2.34
CA GLY A 73 21.84 16.78 -1.94
C GLY A 73 22.47 15.72 -2.85
N ASN A 74 23.25 14.83 -2.26
CA ASN A 74 23.88 13.70 -2.94
C ASN A 74 23.40 12.38 -2.34
N PRO A 75 22.24 11.84 -2.79
CA PRO A 75 21.69 10.59 -2.28
C PRO A 75 22.40 9.38 -2.89
N LEU A 76 22.66 8.36 -2.06
CA LEU A 76 23.11 7.03 -2.48
C LEU A 76 21.97 6.02 -2.27
N VAL A 77 21.57 5.36 -3.32
CA VAL A 77 20.61 4.26 -3.26
C VAL A 77 21.34 2.93 -3.09
N ILE A 78 21.06 2.21 -2.01
CA ILE A 78 21.60 0.87 -1.80
C ILE A 78 20.73 -0.13 -2.56
N ASP A 79 21.31 -0.78 -3.59
CA ASP A 79 20.55 -1.70 -4.44
C ASP A 79 21.45 -2.75 -5.10
N GLY A 80 20.83 -3.78 -5.69
CA GLY A 80 21.53 -4.84 -6.42
C GLY A 80 21.90 -6.05 -5.57
N THR A 81 22.90 -6.80 -6.05
CA THR A 81 23.41 -8.01 -5.38
C THR A 81 24.10 -7.70 -4.05
N PRO A 82 24.22 -8.67 -3.13
CA PRO A 82 24.94 -8.47 -1.86
C PRO A 82 26.34 -7.87 -2.02
N LYS A 83 27.10 -8.32 -3.02
CA LYS A 83 28.45 -7.81 -3.31
C LYS A 83 28.42 -6.35 -3.78
N GLN A 84 27.45 -5.98 -4.60
CA GLN A 84 27.26 -4.59 -5.04
C GLN A 84 26.88 -3.69 -3.86
N ARG A 85 25.98 -4.17 -2.99
CA ARG A 85 25.59 -3.42 -1.80
C ARG A 85 26.73 -3.24 -0.81
N GLU A 86 27.59 -4.25 -0.63
CA GLU A 86 28.78 -4.13 0.22
C GLU A 86 29.69 -2.98 -0.24
N ALA A 87 29.94 -2.86 -1.54
CA ALA A 87 30.71 -1.76 -2.12
C ALA A 87 30.02 -0.41 -1.92
N GLN A 88 28.70 -0.35 -2.06
CA GLN A 88 27.90 0.87 -1.82
C GLN A 88 27.95 1.28 -0.35
N TYR A 89 27.84 0.35 0.60
CA TYR A 89 27.99 0.64 2.04
C TYR A 89 29.39 1.17 2.36
N ALA A 90 30.43 0.62 1.75
CA ALA A 90 31.79 1.15 1.90
C ALA A 90 31.90 2.59 1.40
N SER A 91 31.30 2.90 0.24
CA SER A 91 31.22 4.28 -0.28
C SER A 91 30.39 5.19 0.63
N ALA A 92 29.33 4.70 1.25
CA ALA A 92 28.52 5.49 2.19
C ALA A 92 29.29 6.00 3.40
N LEU A 93 30.37 5.33 3.79
CA LEU A 93 31.20 5.72 4.93
C LEU A 93 32.23 6.84 4.61
N THR A 94 32.41 7.18 3.34
CA THR A 94 33.33 8.24 2.93
C THR A 94 32.88 9.65 3.31
N GLY A 95 31.56 9.81 3.57
CA GLY A 95 30.96 11.11 3.87
C GLY A 95 30.62 11.96 2.64
N GLU A 96 30.82 11.42 1.43
CA GLU A 96 30.48 12.11 0.18
C GLU A 96 28.95 12.19 -0.07
N TYR A 97 28.19 11.29 0.53
CA TYR A 97 26.75 11.20 0.37
C TYR A 97 26.02 11.82 1.55
N SER A 98 24.96 12.58 1.27
CA SER A 98 24.13 13.22 2.29
C SER A 98 23.03 12.31 2.83
N HIS A 99 22.48 11.45 1.97
CA HIS A 99 21.36 10.56 2.27
C HIS A 99 21.69 9.15 1.80
N ILE A 100 21.57 8.17 2.68
CA ILE A 100 21.71 6.75 2.35
C ILE A 100 20.32 6.13 2.34
N ILE A 101 19.87 5.71 1.17
CA ILE A 101 18.51 5.23 0.95
C ILE A 101 18.52 3.72 0.82
N LEU A 102 17.78 3.04 1.70
CA LEU A 102 17.67 1.58 1.71
C LEU A 102 16.25 1.15 2.09
N ASN A 103 15.95 -0.12 1.86
CA ASN A 103 14.65 -0.67 2.22
C ASN A 103 14.68 -1.40 3.57
N TYR A 104 13.49 -1.73 4.07
CA TYR A 104 13.33 -2.39 5.37
C TYR A 104 13.94 -3.79 5.42
N GLU A 105 13.98 -4.54 4.32
CA GLU A 105 14.60 -5.86 4.24
C GLU A 105 16.12 -5.76 4.35
N GLN A 106 16.71 -4.75 3.73
CA GLN A 106 18.17 -4.49 3.80
C GLN A 106 18.61 -4.15 5.22
N ILE A 107 17.77 -3.49 6.04
CA ILE A 107 18.08 -3.26 7.47
C ILE A 107 18.33 -4.57 8.21
N VAL A 108 17.62 -5.63 7.87
CA VAL A 108 17.77 -6.95 8.50
C VAL A 108 18.91 -7.75 7.88
N ASN A 109 18.94 -7.80 6.55
CA ASN A 109 19.86 -8.67 5.81
C ASN A 109 21.29 -8.16 5.82
N ASP A 110 21.47 -6.84 5.80
CA ASP A 110 22.77 -6.18 5.73
C ASP A 110 23.13 -5.49 7.08
N TRP A 111 22.63 -6.00 8.19
CA TRP A 111 22.72 -5.34 9.50
C TRP A 111 24.16 -4.98 9.91
N GLU A 112 25.13 -5.83 9.58
CA GLU A 112 26.53 -5.57 9.90
C GLU A 112 27.04 -4.28 9.27
N GLN A 113 26.68 -4.01 8.02
CA GLN A 113 27.04 -2.80 7.29
C GLN A 113 26.19 -1.61 7.74
N VAL A 114 24.88 -1.80 7.84
CA VAL A 114 23.92 -0.75 8.25
C VAL A 114 24.23 -0.19 9.64
N SER A 115 24.64 -1.04 10.57
CA SER A 115 24.97 -0.61 11.94
C SER A 115 26.15 0.34 12.04
N LYS A 116 27.02 0.38 11.01
CA LYS A 116 28.22 1.24 10.92
C LYS A 116 27.95 2.58 10.24
N LEU A 117 26.80 2.76 9.58
CA LEU A 117 26.48 3.99 8.86
C LEU A 117 26.36 5.20 9.78
N HIS A 118 26.68 6.37 9.24
CA HIS A 118 26.39 7.65 9.87
C HIS A 118 24.88 7.83 10.06
N ARG A 119 24.46 8.45 11.13
CA ARG A 119 23.06 8.61 11.54
C ARG A 119 22.75 10.02 12.03
N GLY A 120 23.12 11.02 11.23
CA GLY A 120 22.74 12.40 11.49
C GLY A 120 21.24 12.58 11.57
N PHE A 121 20.50 11.78 10.81
CA PHE A 121 19.05 11.62 10.91
C PHE A 121 18.63 10.20 10.48
N ILE A 122 17.40 9.81 10.85
CA ILE A 122 16.75 8.59 10.37
C ILE A 122 15.31 8.93 10.01
N VAL A 123 14.93 8.63 8.76
CA VAL A 123 13.56 8.72 8.27
C VAL A 123 13.05 7.31 8.01
N CYS A 124 11.89 6.97 8.56
CA CYS A 124 11.12 5.77 8.20
C CYS A 124 9.90 6.19 7.39
N ASP A 125 9.94 5.98 6.10
CA ASP A 125 8.78 6.19 5.23
C ASP A 125 7.89 4.94 5.21
N GLU A 126 6.58 5.13 5.11
CA GLU A 126 5.57 4.08 5.34
C GLU A 126 5.85 3.31 6.65
N ALA A 127 5.88 4.05 7.76
CA ALA A 127 6.26 3.54 9.08
C ALA A 127 5.36 2.41 9.60
N THR A 128 4.22 2.16 8.98
CA THR A 128 3.41 0.95 9.20
C THR A 128 4.20 -0.34 8.95
N ALA A 129 5.29 -0.28 8.19
CA ALA A 129 6.22 -1.39 8.03
C ALA A 129 6.85 -1.88 9.36
N ILE A 130 6.87 -1.05 10.39
CA ILE A 130 7.39 -1.37 11.73
C ILE A 130 6.29 -1.42 12.81
N LYS A 131 5.01 -1.51 12.43
CA LYS A 131 3.87 -1.57 13.35
C LYS A 131 3.84 -2.77 14.28
N SER A 132 4.46 -3.89 13.88
CA SER A 132 4.61 -5.08 14.72
C SER A 132 5.93 -5.05 15.49
N PHE A 133 5.87 -4.81 16.80
CA PHE A 133 7.05 -4.74 17.65
C PHE A 133 7.85 -6.05 17.76
N ARG A 134 7.23 -7.20 17.46
CA ARG A 134 7.85 -8.53 17.49
C ARG A 134 8.63 -8.86 16.22
N SER A 135 8.36 -8.18 15.11
CA SER A 135 9.00 -8.47 13.83
C SER A 135 10.51 -8.20 13.86
N LYS A 136 11.29 -8.99 13.12
CA LYS A 136 12.74 -8.76 12.97
C LYS A 136 13.03 -7.36 12.43
N ARG A 137 12.27 -6.90 11.45
CA ARG A 137 12.36 -5.58 10.85
C ARG A 137 12.22 -4.48 11.91
N SER A 138 11.16 -4.49 12.69
CA SER A 138 10.90 -3.52 13.75
C SER A 138 12.02 -3.48 14.80
N LYS A 139 12.48 -4.66 15.23
CA LYS A 139 13.57 -4.78 16.20
C LYS A 139 14.89 -4.17 15.70
N HIS A 140 15.26 -4.38 14.44
CA HIS A 140 16.49 -3.83 13.87
C HIS A 140 16.40 -2.32 13.67
N VAL A 141 15.30 -1.81 13.10
CA VAL A 141 15.08 -0.37 12.92
C VAL A 141 15.17 0.38 14.25
N LYS A 142 14.58 -0.17 15.32
CA LYS A 142 14.61 0.46 16.66
C LYS A 142 15.98 0.47 17.34
N LYS A 143 16.93 -0.38 16.91
CA LYS A 143 18.32 -0.32 17.37
C LYS A 143 19.09 0.87 16.81
N LEU A 144 18.63 1.44 15.71
CA LEU A 144 19.24 2.62 15.11
C LEU A 144 18.87 3.86 15.93
N THR A 145 19.89 4.58 16.41
CA THR A 145 19.72 5.80 17.19
C THR A 145 20.18 7.02 16.40
N SER A 146 19.47 8.13 16.56
CA SER A 146 19.81 9.42 15.95
C SER A 146 19.18 10.56 16.76
N PRO A 147 19.77 11.77 16.75
CA PRO A 147 19.13 12.96 17.32
C PRO A 147 17.90 13.40 16.54
N ILE A 148 17.80 13.07 15.25
CA ILE A 148 16.69 13.43 14.36
C ILE A 148 16.03 12.15 13.85
N LYS A 149 14.74 11.96 14.15
CA LYS A 149 13.98 10.78 13.74
C LYS A 149 12.59 11.18 13.27
N PHE A 150 12.28 10.86 12.03
CA PHE A 150 10.94 11.07 11.46
C PHE A 150 10.31 9.75 11.02
N ALA A 151 9.11 9.49 11.45
CA ALA A 151 8.26 8.42 10.95
C ALA A 151 7.15 9.03 10.08
N LEU A 152 7.01 8.58 8.86
CA LEU A 152 6.02 9.08 7.90
C LEU A 152 5.00 7.98 7.63
N THR A 153 3.71 8.29 7.71
CA THR A 153 2.65 7.34 7.34
C THR A 153 1.37 8.07 6.96
N GLY A 154 0.60 7.50 6.05
CA GLY A 154 -0.76 7.96 5.76
C GLY A 154 -1.78 7.43 6.77
N THR A 155 -1.50 6.26 7.35
CA THR A 155 -2.43 5.51 8.21
C THR A 155 -1.71 4.99 9.44
N PRO A 156 -1.52 5.81 10.48
CA PRO A 156 -0.76 5.39 11.68
C PRO A 156 -1.40 4.23 12.45
N ILE A 157 -2.72 4.05 12.31
CA ILE A 157 -3.49 2.95 12.91
C ILE A 157 -4.39 2.35 11.82
N GLU A 158 -3.86 1.42 11.04
CA GLU A 158 -4.63 0.77 9.96
C GLU A 158 -5.81 -0.06 10.47
N ASN A 159 -5.62 -0.77 11.57
CA ASN A 159 -6.57 -1.74 12.10
C ASN A 159 -7.25 -1.27 13.40
N GLY A 160 -7.14 0.01 13.73
CA GLY A 160 -7.67 0.54 14.99
C GLY A 160 -6.99 0.02 16.25
N LYS A 161 -5.75 -0.50 16.13
CA LYS A 161 -4.99 -1.10 17.24
C LYS A 161 -3.91 -0.14 17.75
N PRO A 162 -4.08 0.46 18.93
CA PRO A 162 -3.10 1.34 19.56
C PRO A 162 -1.71 0.73 19.72
N GLU A 163 -1.59 -0.62 19.79
CA GLU A 163 -0.30 -1.32 19.86
C GLU A 163 0.55 -1.12 18.60
N GLU A 164 -0.08 -0.94 17.43
CA GLU A 164 0.62 -0.65 16.19
C GLU A 164 1.29 0.72 16.26
N LEU A 165 0.57 1.71 16.79
CA LEU A 165 1.08 3.05 17.04
C LEU A 165 2.17 3.06 18.10
N TYR A 166 1.99 2.27 19.19
CA TYR A 166 3.03 2.10 20.19
C TYR A 166 4.36 1.65 19.55
N SER A 167 4.30 0.67 18.65
CA SER A 167 5.50 0.19 17.96
C SER A 167 6.20 1.26 17.12
N ILE A 168 5.44 2.08 16.41
CA ILE A 168 5.99 3.20 15.62
C ILE A 168 6.60 4.26 16.55
N MET A 169 5.92 4.61 17.64
CA MET A 169 6.42 5.60 18.61
C MET A 169 7.68 5.13 19.35
N GLN A 170 7.87 3.84 19.56
CA GLN A 170 9.12 3.28 20.09
C GLN A 170 10.32 3.56 19.17
N PHE A 171 10.10 3.71 17.87
CA PHE A 171 11.14 4.17 16.95
C PHE A 171 11.34 5.69 17.08
N VAL A 172 10.28 6.48 17.08
CA VAL A 172 10.33 7.95 17.10
C VAL A 172 10.98 8.45 18.41
N ASP A 173 10.35 8.15 19.53
CA ASP A 173 10.87 8.44 20.88
C ASP A 173 10.27 7.47 21.90
N PRO A 174 11.06 6.52 22.43
CA PRO A 174 10.59 5.54 23.42
C PRO A 174 10.05 6.15 24.71
N LYS A 175 10.42 7.40 25.03
CA LYS A 175 10.02 8.05 26.27
C LYS A 175 8.58 8.52 26.27
N VAL A 176 7.98 8.75 25.08
CA VAL A 176 6.64 9.34 24.93
C VAL A 176 5.55 8.43 25.48
N LEU A 177 5.58 7.15 25.12
CA LEU A 177 4.60 6.15 25.56
C LEU A 177 5.13 5.22 26.67
N GLY A 178 6.42 5.36 27.01
CA GLY A 178 7.04 4.61 28.09
C GLY A 178 7.13 3.09 27.85
N ARG A 179 7.08 2.32 28.94
CA ARG A 179 7.16 0.86 28.89
C ARG A 179 5.85 0.25 28.43
N PHE A 180 5.95 -0.84 27.68
CA PHE A 180 4.77 -1.53 27.11
C PHE A 180 3.80 -2.04 28.19
N ASP A 181 4.30 -2.55 29.29
CA ASP A 181 3.45 -3.06 30.38
C ASP A 181 2.58 -1.96 31.00
N LEU A 182 3.07 -0.72 31.10
CA LEU A 182 2.30 0.41 31.56
C LEU A 182 1.33 0.91 30.49
N PHE A 183 1.78 0.97 29.24
CA PHE A 183 0.93 1.31 28.10
C PHE A 183 -0.25 0.34 27.98
N ASP A 184 0.03 -0.95 28.02
CA ASP A 184 -0.96 -2.02 27.96
C ASP A 184 -2.02 -1.86 29.05
N LYS A 185 -1.57 -1.75 30.32
CA LYS A 185 -2.46 -1.55 31.48
C LYS A 185 -3.26 -0.25 31.41
N THR A 186 -2.78 0.78 30.74
CA THR A 186 -3.45 2.08 30.66
C THR A 186 -4.48 2.15 29.55
N PHE A 187 -4.17 1.56 28.40
CA PHE A 187 -4.96 1.78 27.17
C PHE A 187 -5.67 0.52 26.67
N ILE A 188 -5.30 -0.68 27.14
CA ILE A 188 -5.82 -1.95 26.65
C ILE A 188 -6.51 -2.69 27.80
N VAL A 189 -7.73 -3.17 27.56
CA VAL A 189 -8.43 -4.10 28.44
C VAL A 189 -8.34 -5.48 27.79
N ARG A 190 -7.81 -6.45 28.54
CA ARG A 190 -7.64 -7.83 28.07
C ARG A 190 -8.67 -8.75 28.70
N ASN A 191 -9.14 -9.71 27.93
CA ASN A 191 -9.98 -10.79 28.42
C ASN A 191 -9.14 -11.82 29.23
N TYR A 192 -9.82 -12.80 29.82
CA TYR A 192 -9.19 -13.84 30.62
C TYR A 192 -8.10 -14.64 29.89
N PHE A 193 -8.20 -14.76 28.55
CA PHE A 193 -7.25 -15.47 27.71
C PHE A 193 -6.11 -14.57 27.18
N GLY A 194 -6.02 -13.32 27.65
CA GLY A 194 -4.99 -12.36 27.24
C GLY A 194 -5.24 -11.65 25.91
N GLY A 195 -6.35 -11.95 25.22
CA GLY A 195 -6.78 -11.23 24.02
C GLY A 195 -7.29 -9.84 24.32
N VAL A 196 -7.21 -8.94 23.34
CA VAL A 196 -7.76 -7.57 23.49
C VAL A 196 -9.29 -7.65 23.49
N GLU A 197 -9.91 -7.16 24.57
CA GLU A 197 -11.36 -7.04 24.70
C GLU A 197 -11.83 -5.68 24.19
N ARG A 198 -11.17 -4.61 24.64
CA ARG A 198 -11.46 -3.21 24.23
C ARG A 198 -10.30 -2.28 24.53
N TYR A 199 -10.34 -1.10 23.95
CA TYR A 199 -9.42 -0.01 24.26
C TYR A 199 -10.08 1.02 25.18
N ARG A 200 -9.27 1.72 25.98
CA ARG A 200 -9.72 2.76 26.91
C ARG A 200 -8.76 3.94 26.92
N ASN A 201 -9.19 5.05 27.52
CA ASN A 201 -8.39 6.27 27.69
C ASN A 201 -7.83 6.84 26.37
N LEU A 202 -8.46 6.60 25.23
CA LEU A 202 -8.01 7.06 23.91
C LEU A 202 -7.86 8.59 23.82
N PRO A 203 -8.71 9.43 24.46
CA PRO A 203 -8.48 10.88 24.47
C PRO A 203 -7.16 11.29 25.12
N THR A 204 -6.75 10.59 26.19
CA THR A 204 -5.44 10.81 26.85
C THR A 204 -4.29 10.42 25.94
N LEU A 205 -4.42 9.29 25.23
CA LEU A 205 -3.43 8.85 24.22
C LEU A 205 -3.27 9.90 23.12
N ASN A 206 -4.38 10.37 22.57
CA ASN A 206 -4.39 11.41 21.52
C ASN A 206 -3.72 12.71 22.00
N LYS A 207 -4.01 13.15 23.22
CA LYS A 207 -3.37 14.34 23.80
C LYS A 207 -1.85 14.15 23.97
N THR A 208 -1.40 12.98 24.40
CA THR A 208 0.03 12.66 24.48
C THR A 208 0.71 12.71 23.13
N LEU A 209 0.06 12.14 22.12
CA LEU A 209 0.59 12.06 20.75
C LEU A 209 0.58 13.41 20.02
N SER A 210 -0.36 14.32 20.30
CA SER A 210 -0.43 15.64 19.67
C SER A 210 0.84 16.48 19.87
N ASN A 211 1.63 16.17 20.89
CA ASN A 211 2.92 16.82 21.13
C ASN A 211 4.07 16.30 20.25
N VAL A 212 3.94 15.12 19.66
CA VAL A 212 5.00 14.43 18.91
C VAL A 212 4.52 13.92 17.54
N SER A 213 3.36 14.36 17.12
CA SER A 213 2.81 14.05 15.81
C SER A 213 2.07 15.23 15.21
N VAL A 214 2.04 15.26 13.89
CA VAL A 214 1.14 16.12 13.10
C VAL A 214 0.28 15.24 12.22
N ARG A 215 -0.98 15.61 12.04
CA ARG A 215 -1.93 14.89 11.20
C ARG A 215 -2.66 15.85 10.27
N LYS A 216 -2.77 15.50 9.01
CA LYS A 216 -3.65 16.15 8.02
C LYS A 216 -4.30 15.08 7.15
N ARG A 217 -5.58 15.34 6.85
CA ARG A 217 -6.38 14.49 5.97
C ARG A 217 -6.66 15.22 4.66
N GLN A 218 -6.94 14.45 3.62
CA GLN A 218 -7.27 15.04 2.31
C GLN A 218 -8.53 15.92 2.35
N GLN A 219 -9.48 15.62 3.24
CA GLN A 219 -10.72 16.38 3.41
C GLN A 219 -10.60 17.59 4.37
N ASP A 220 -9.48 17.80 5.02
CA ASP A 220 -9.30 18.94 5.92
C ASP A 220 -9.44 20.25 5.12
N PRO A 221 -10.13 21.29 5.68
CA PRO A 221 -10.45 22.52 4.93
C PRO A 221 -9.23 23.29 4.43
N ASP A 222 -8.10 23.15 5.08
CA ASP A 222 -6.82 23.76 4.72
C ASP A 222 -5.99 22.91 3.74
N VAL A 223 -6.45 21.70 3.40
CA VAL A 223 -5.79 20.76 2.48
C VAL A 223 -6.58 20.59 1.18
N ALA A 224 -7.89 20.38 1.29
CA ALA A 224 -8.76 20.07 0.16
C ALA A 224 -8.62 21.01 -1.05
N PRO A 225 -8.43 22.34 -0.88
CA PRO A 225 -8.28 23.26 -2.03
C PRO A 225 -7.04 23.02 -2.90
N TYR A 226 -6.06 22.28 -2.39
CA TYR A 226 -4.81 21.97 -3.11
C TYR A 226 -4.79 20.61 -3.80
N LEU A 227 -5.88 19.85 -3.69
CA LEU A 227 -6.03 18.55 -4.35
C LEU A 227 -6.94 18.66 -5.57
N PRO A 228 -6.77 17.80 -6.58
CA PRO A 228 -7.72 17.74 -7.69
C PRO A 228 -9.09 17.28 -7.20
N ASP A 229 -10.16 17.81 -7.79
CA ASP A 229 -11.50 17.30 -7.56
C ASP A 229 -11.57 15.83 -7.91
N THR A 230 -12.12 15.01 -7.01
CA THR A 230 -12.20 13.57 -7.22
C THR A 230 -13.65 13.16 -7.49
N ILE A 231 -13.88 12.60 -8.68
CA ILE A 231 -15.16 12.08 -9.11
C ILE A 231 -15.13 10.56 -8.94
N PHE A 232 -15.91 10.06 -7.99
CA PHE A 232 -16.17 8.62 -7.87
C PHE A 232 -17.32 8.26 -8.80
N ALA A 233 -16.97 7.69 -9.94
CA ALA A 233 -17.98 7.30 -10.92
C ALA A 233 -18.80 6.10 -10.44
N GLU A 234 -20.03 6.01 -10.89
CA GLU A 234 -20.84 4.81 -10.66
C GLU A 234 -20.11 3.59 -11.23
N PRO A 235 -20.06 2.47 -10.50
CA PRO A 235 -19.40 1.25 -10.96
C PRO A 235 -19.99 0.77 -12.29
N ILE A 236 -19.12 0.30 -13.17
CA ILE A 236 -19.53 -0.41 -14.37
C ILE A 236 -19.82 -1.86 -13.98
N ARG A 237 -21.09 -2.26 -14.04
CA ARG A 237 -21.57 -3.60 -13.75
C ARG A 237 -21.68 -4.39 -15.03
N VAL A 238 -20.89 -5.45 -15.14
CA VAL A 238 -20.78 -6.28 -16.34
C VAL A 238 -21.46 -7.62 -16.10
N PRO A 239 -22.43 -8.03 -16.93
CA PRO A 239 -23.04 -9.35 -16.79
C PRO A 239 -22.10 -10.46 -17.28
N PHE A 240 -22.16 -11.61 -16.62
CA PHE A 240 -21.51 -12.82 -17.13
C PHE A 240 -22.20 -13.28 -18.42
N ASP A 241 -21.44 -13.93 -19.29
CA ASP A 241 -22.01 -14.79 -20.31
C ASP A 241 -22.56 -16.07 -19.66
N LYS A 242 -23.34 -16.87 -20.43
CA LYS A 242 -24.03 -18.05 -19.90
C LYS A 242 -23.05 -19.07 -19.27
N ALA A 243 -21.91 -19.32 -19.92
CA ALA A 243 -20.94 -20.29 -19.43
C ALA A 243 -20.26 -19.79 -18.13
N GLY A 244 -19.87 -18.53 -18.07
CA GLY A 244 -19.31 -17.90 -16.88
C GLY A 244 -20.28 -17.87 -15.72
N ALA A 245 -21.56 -17.53 -15.98
CA ALA A 245 -22.61 -17.53 -14.96
C ALA A 245 -22.86 -18.93 -14.38
N ASN A 246 -22.86 -19.96 -15.21
CA ASN A 246 -23.01 -21.33 -14.76
C ASN A 246 -21.84 -21.79 -13.88
N LEU A 247 -20.61 -21.49 -14.26
CA LEU A 247 -19.43 -21.82 -13.47
C LEU A 247 -19.43 -21.04 -12.15
N TYR A 248 -19.77 -19.75 -12.17
CA TYR A 248 -19.90 -18.92 -10.97
C TYR A 248 -20.89 -19.54 -9.96
N THR A 249 -22.08 -19.91 -10.43
CA THR A 249 -23.11 -20.53 -9.60
C THR A 249 -22.64 -21.87 -9.03
N TYR A 250 -21.94 -22.67 -9.84
CA TYR A 250 -21.39 -23.95 -9.39
C TYR A 250 -20.41 -23.76 -8.22
N ILE A 251 -19.43 -22.88 -8.37
CA ILE A 251 -18.42 -22.59 -7.33
C ILE A 251 -19.09 -21.99 -6.08
N ALA A 252 -20.03 -21.06 -6.27
CA ALA A 252 -20.74 -20.42 -5.16
C ALA A 252 -21.54 -21.43 -4.34
N ASN A 253 -22.20 -22.39 -4.98
CA ASN A 253 -22.92 -23.47 -4.30
C ASN A 253 -21.98 -24.38 -3.50
N GLU A 254 -20.80 -24.70 -4.03
CA GLU A 254 -19.80 -25.45 -3.28
C GLU A 254 -19.27 -24.71 -2.03
N ILE A 255 -19.14 -23.37 -2.12
CA ILE A 255 -18.77 -22.54 -0.96
C ILE A 255 -19.88 -22.57 0.09
N LEU A 256 -21.13 -22.44 -0.32
CA LEU A 256 -22.27 -22.51 0.61
C LEU A 256 -22.33 -23.85 1.32
N GLN A 257 -22.12 -24.96 0.61
CA GLN A 257 -22.06 -26.29 1.22
C GLN A 257 -20.91 -26.41 2.23
N ASP A 258 -19.71 -25.96 1.88
CA ASP A 258 -18.58 -25.97 2.80
C ASP A 258 -18.81 -25.09 4.05
N LEU A 259 -19.56 -23.98 3.93
CA LEU A 259 -19.93 -23.13 5.06
C LEU A 259 -20.98 -23.80 5.95
N GLU A 260 -21.98 -24.47 5.37
CA GLU A 260 -22.95 -25.26 6.12
C GLU A 260 -22.26 -26.37 6.91
N ASP A 261 -21.37 -27.14 6.27
CA ASP A 261 -20.58 -28.19 6.91
C ASP A 261 -19.71 -27.64 8.06
N ALA A 262 -19.17 -26.41 7.88
CA ALA A 262 -18.38 -25.73 8.91
C ALA A 262 -19.25 -25.32 10.12
N ILE A 263 -20.42 -24.79 9.89
CA ILE A 263 -21.36 -24.39 10.95
C ILE A 263 -21.84 -25.63 11.72
N ASP A 264 -22.15 -26.70 11.03
CA ASP A 264 -22.58 -27.96 11.64
C ASP A 264 -21.48 -28.60 12.50
N SER A 265 -20.22 -28.51 12.06
CA SER A 265 -19.08 -29.11 12.74
C SER A 265 -18.50 -28.24 13.87
N TYR A 266 -18.53 -26.91 13.75
CA TYR A 266 -17.82 -25.97 14.65
C TYR A 266 -18.74 -24.91 15.27
N GLY A 267 -20.03 -24.89 14.92
CA GLY A 267 -21.03 -23.93 15.40
C GLY A 267 -20.86 -22.53 14.80
N THR A 268 -21.70 -21.61 15.28
CA THR A 268 -21.73 -20.20 14.79
C THR A 268 -20.46 -19.39 15.15
N SER A 269 -19.56 -19.93 15.95
CA SER A 269 -18.28 -19.32 16.27
C SER A 269 -17.20 -19.54 15.20
N PHE A 270 -17.52 -20.27 14.10
CA PHE A 270 -16.61 -20.43 12.98
C PHE A 270 -16.36 -19.08 12.30
N ASP A 271 -15.14 -18.55 12.44
CA ASP A 271 -14.73 -17.29 11.82
C ASP A 271 -13.76 -17.57 10.67
N LEU A 272 -14.25 -17.37 9.45
CA LEU A 272 -13.49 -17.55 8.21
C LEU A 272 -12.32 -16.58 8.11
N PHE A 273 -12.45 -15.40 8.69
CA PHE A 273 -11.50 -14.29 8.57
C PHE A 273 -10.62 -14.10 9.81
N SER A 274 -10.81 -14.90 10.86
CA SER A 274 -9.91 -14.85 12.01
C SER A 274 -8.51 -15.26 11.59
N HIS A 275 -7.60 -14.30 11.63
CA HIS A 275 -6.20 -14.55 11.34
C HIS A 275 -5.57 -15.47 12.41
N TYR A 276 -4.74 -16.38 11.95
CA TYR A 276 -3.73 -17.17 12.65
C TYR A 276 -3.17 -16.48 13.91
N SER A 277 -3.94 -16.41 14.96
CA SER A 277 -3.40 -16.28 16.31
C SER A 277 -3.10 -17.69 16.77
N GLY A 278 -1.83 -18.07 16.65
CA GLY A 278 -1.39 -19.38 17.10
C GLY A 278 -1.81 -19.62 18.54
N GLU A 279 -2.38 -20.75 18.75
CA GLU A 279 -2.43 -21.66 19.88
C GLU A 279 -3.79 -22.35 19.90
N ASN A 280 -3.78 -23.67 19.60
CA ASN A 280 -4.92 -24.61 19.72
C ASN A 280 -6.11 -24.43 18.73
N GLN A 281 -5.88 -24.13 17.47
CA GLN A 281 -6.91 -24.34 16.46
C GLN A 281 -6.79 -25.76 15.86
N ASN A 282 -7.89 -26.49 15.90
CA ASN A 282 -8.06 -27.80 15.30
C ASN A 282 -7.59 -27.77 13.82
N GLU A 283 -6.63 -28.62 13.45
CA GLU A 283 -6.10 -28.71 12.07
C GLU A 283 -7.22 -28.86 11.01
N ALA A 284 -8.30 -29.57 11.36
CA ALA A 284 -9.46 -29.76 10.50
C ALA A 284 -10.20 -28.43 10.21
N ALA A 285 -10.34 -27.54 11.19
CA ALA A 285 -10.95 -26.22 10.99
C ALA A 285 -10.10 -25.33 10.07
N ASN A 286 -8.77 -25.39 10.22
CA ASN A 286 -7.86 -24.64 9.34
C ASN A 286 -7.86 -25.19 7.91
N ALA A 287 -7.93 -26.50 7.73
CA ALA A 287 -8.05 -27.13 6.41
C ALA A 287 -9.35 -26.71 5.72
N LEU A 288 -10.47 -26.65 6.46
CA LEU A 288 -11.76 -26.20 5.92
C LEU A 288 -11.74 -24.72 5.55
N LYS A 289 -11.13 -23.86 6.36
CA LYS A 289 -10.91 -22.44 6.01
C LYS A 289 -10.11 -22.31 4.73
N GLY A 290 -9.02 -23.06 4.60
CA GLY A 290 -8.19 -23.07 3.39
C GLY A 290 -8.97 -23.50 2.15
N LYS A 291 -9.84 -24.50 2.29
CA LYS A 291 -10.72 -24.99 1.23
C LYS A 291 -11.71 -23.92 0.76
N ILE A 292 -12.38 -23.23 1.69
CA ILE A 292 -13.31 -22.14 1.38
C ILE A 292 -12.57 -20.97 0.73
N MET A 293 -11.41 -20.58 1.26
CA MET A 293 -10.62 -19.48 0.72
C MET A 293 -10.12 -19.75 -0.70
N SER A 294 -9.73 -20.99 -1.02
CA SER A 294 -9.33 -21.35 -2.40
C SER A 294 -10.49 -21.23 -3.40
N LYS A 295 -11.70 -21.57 -2.99
CA LYS A 295 -12.92 -21.41 -3.80
C LYS A 295 -13.31 -19.94 -3.98
N LEU A 296 -13.21 -19.12 -2.91
CA LEU A 296 -13.42 -17.68 -3.01
C LEU A 296 -12.42 -17.02 -3.96
N THR A 297 -11.16 -17.44 -3.91
CA THR A 297 -10.14 -16.99 -4.86
C THR A 297 -10.51 -17.36 -6.29
N ALA A 298 -10.97 -18.61 -6.53
CA ALA A 298 -11.44 -19.02 -7.85
C ALA A 298 -12.64 -18.20 -8.35
N LEU A 299 -13.60 -17.83 -7.49
CA LEU A 299 -14.67 -16.91 -7.86
C LEU A 299 -14.18 -15.55 -8.32
N ARG A 300 -13.20 -14.99 -7.59
CA ARG A 300 -12.60 -13.68 -7.96
C ARG A 300 -11.83 -13.77 -9.28
N MET A 301 -11.07 -14.85 -9.47
CA MET A 301 -10.36 -15.08 -10.75
C MET A 301 -11.36 -15.16 -11.92
N LEU A 302 -12.48 -15.85 -11.74
CA LEU A 302 -13.54 -15.95 -12.75
C LEU A 302 -14.15 -14.58 -13.07
N CYS A 303 -14.35 -13.72 -12.07
CA CYS A 303 -14.81 -12.35 -12.26
C CYS A 303 -13.85 -11.54 -13.14
N ASP A 304 -12.54 -11.73 -12.99
CA ASP A 304 -11.53 -10.98 -13.71
C ASP A 304 -11.31 -11.52 -15.13
N SER A 305 -10.93 -12.79 -15.25
CA SER A 305 -10.77 -13.50 -16.50
C SER A 305 -10.61 -15.00 -16.26
N PRO A 306 -11.23 -15.88 -17.04
CA PRO A 306 -10.99 -17.31 -16.98
C PRO A 306 -9.53 -17.70 -17.37
N GLU A 307 -8.83 -16.86 -18.08
CA GLU A 307 -7.41 -17.07 -18.42
C GLU A 307 -6.50 -17.17 -17.18
N LEU A 308 -6.93 -16.56 -16.05
CA LEU A 308 -6.19 -16.68 -14.79
C LEU A 308 -6.12 -18.11 -14.26
N PHE A 309 -7.07 -18.97 -14.63
CA PHE A 309 -7.06 -20.37 -14.23
C PHE A 309 -5.90 -21.15 -14.84
N GLU A 310 -5.40 -20.75 -16.01
CA GLU A 310 -4.30 -21.44 -16.69
C GLU A 310 -3.03 -21.44 -15.84
N GLU A 311 -2.72 -20.29 -15.23
CA GLU A 311 -1.51 -20.07 -14.40
C GLU A 311 -1.70 -20.40 -12.91
N SER A 312 -2.91 -20.80 -12.51
CA SER A 312 -3.21 -21.09 -11.11
C SER A 312 -2.61 -22.45 -10.69
N SER A 313 -1.88 -22.41 -9.58
CA SER A 313 -1.38 -23.61 -8.87
C SER A 313 -2.32 -24.12 -7.78
N SER A 314 -3.58 -23.63 -7.75
CA SER A 314 -4.57 -24.04 -6.76
C SER A 314 -5.08 -25.46 -7.06
N GLY A 315 -5.00 -26.35 -6.07
CA GLY A 315 -5.57 -27.71 -6.19
C GLY A 315 -7.07 -27.72 -6.51
N TYR A 316 -7.82 -26.71 -6.06
CA TYR A 316 -9.22 -26.56 -6.43
C TYR A 316 -9.39 -26.23 -7.91
N VAL A 317 -8.58 -25.34 -8.46
CA VAL A 317 -8.59 -25.03 -9.91
C VAL A 317 -8.22 -26.27 -10.72
N ASP A 318 -7.25 -27.06 -10.27
CA ASP A 318 -6.90 -28.32 -10.92
C ASP A 318 -8.09 -29.31 -10.96
N THR A 319 -8.88 -29.36 -9.89
CA THR A 319 -10.12 -30.14 -9.85
C THR A 319 -11.14 -29.65 -10.88
N LEU A 320 -11.30 -28.34 -11.03
CA LEU A 320 -12.18 -27.74 -12.06
C LEU A 320 -11.70 -28.06 -13.49
N LYS A 321 -10.37 -28.01 -13.74
CA LYS A 321 -9.78 -28.40 -15.03
C LYS A 321 -10.05 -29.88 -15.34
N GLN A 322 -9.76 -30.77 -14.39
CA GLN A 322 -9.94 -32.22 -14.57
C GLN A 322 -11.40 -32.62 -14.78
N SER A 323 -12.34 -31.89 -14.18
CA SER A 323 -13.78 -32.13 -14.36
C SER A 323 -14.38 -31.55 -15.64
N GLY A 324 -13.56 -30.86 -16.48
CA GLY A 324 -14.02 -30.21 -17.71
C GLY A 324 -14.94 -29.00 -17.46
N LYS A 325 -15.01 -28.49 -16.23
CA LYS A 325 -15.86 -27.36 -15.88
C LYS A 325 -15.40 -26.05 -16.53
N LEU A 326 -14.12 -25.94 -16.86
CA LEU A 326 -13.54 -24.74 -17.45
C LEU A 326 -13.64 -24.72 -18.98
N ASP A 327 -13.87 -25.86 -19.64
CA ASP A 327 -13.72 -26.00 -21.10
C ASP A 327 -14.64 -25.06 -21.91
N LYS A 328 -15.78 -24.68 -21.37
CA LYS A 328 -16.75 -23.80 -22.02
C LYS A 328 -16.60 -22.32 -21.63
N VAL A 329 -15.75 -22.01 -20.67
CA VAL A 329 -15.61 -20.67 -20.10
C VAL A 329 -14.38 -20.00 -20.72
N THR A 330 -14.58 -19.40 -21.90
CA THR A 330 -13.50 -18.84 -22.74
C THR A 330 -13.56 -17.32 -22.84
N LYS A 331 -14.62 -16.69 -22.37
CA LYS A 331 -14.84 -15.25 -22.50
C LYS A 331 -14.62 -14.53 -21.17
N SER A 332 -14.03 -13.35 -21.26
CA SER A 332 -13.92 -12.40 -20.16
C SER A 332 -14.75 -11.14 -20.49
N PRO A 333 -16.04 -11.09 -20.09
CA PRO A 333 -16.88 -9.92 -20.36
C PRO A 333 -16.33 -8.64 -19.72
N LYS A 334 -15.70 -8.74 -18.53
CA LYS A 334 -15.08 -7.60 -17.87
C LYS A 334 -13.92 -7.03 -18.69
N MET A 335 -13.08 -7.88 -19.27
CA MET A 335 -11.99 -7.44 -20.15
C MET A 335 -12.51 -6.73 -21.39
N ALA A 336 -13.57 -7.26 -22.02
CA ALA A 336 -14.19 -6.62 -23.16
C ALA A 336 -14.75 -5.22 -22.80
N ALA A 337 -15.41 -5.11 -21.65
CA ALA A 337 -15.90 -3.84 -21.13
C ALA A 337 -14.75 -2.85 -20.82
N LEU A 338 -13.67 -3.33 -20.22
CA LEU A 338 -12.48 -2.52 -19.95
C LEU A 338 -11.88 -1.97 -21.25
N LYS A 339 -11.69 -2.83 -22.25
CA LYS A 339 -11.13 -2.40 -23.54
C LYS A 339 -11.96 -1.31 -24.19
N SER A 340 -13.29 -1.50 -24.25
CA SER A 340 -14.20 -0.50 -24.80
C SER A 340 -14.12 0.83 -24.04
N TYR A 341 -14.09 0.77 -22.71
CA TYR A 341 -14.02 1.96 -21.86
C TYR A 341 -12.69 2.72 -22.06
N VAL A 342 -11.58 2.00 -22.10
CA VAL A 342 -10.25 2.61 -22.29
C VAL A 342 -10.10 3.20 -23.70
N ASP A 343 -10.56 2.50 -24.73
CA ASP A 343 -10.56 2.99 -26.10
C ASP A 343 -11.32 4.34 -26.20
N ASP A 344 -12.52 4.42 -25.61
CA ASP A 344 -13.32 5.65 -25.57
C ASP A 344 -12.61 6.77 -24.80
N PHE A 345 -12.07 6.46 -23.64
CA PHE A 345 -11.37 7.43 -22.79
C PHE A 345 -10.12 8.01 -23.46
N LEU A 346 -9.30 7.17 -24.07
CA LEU A 346 -8.10 7.59 -24.77
C LEU A 346 -8.42 8.35 -26.06
N GLY A 347 -9.59 8.08 -26.67
CA GLY A 347 -10.07 8.78 -27.85
C GLY A 347 -10.63 10.18 -27.58
N GLN A 348 -10.99 10.50 -26.34
CA GLN A 348 -11.58 11.79 -25.97
C GLN A 348 -10.57 12.94 -25.95
N ASP A 349 -9.37 12.69 -25.49
CA ASP A 349 -8.29 13.69 -25.37
C ASP A 349 -6.93 12.99 -25.49
N GLU A 350 -6.02 13.57 -26.26
CA GLU A 350 -4.67 13.03 -26.47
C GLU A 350 -3.80 13.03 -25.21
N ASN A 351 -4.13 13.88 -24.23
CA ASN A 351 -3.41 13.99 -22.96
C ASN A 351 -3.95 13.04 -21.88
N ASN A 352 -5.09 12.38 -22.12
CA ASN A 352 -5.67 11.45 -21.15
C ASN A 352 -4.70 10.30 -20.84
N LYS A 353 -4.45 10.08 -19.55
CA LYS A 353 -3.64 8.95 -19.05
C LYS A 353 -4.41 8.19 -17.98
N VAL A 354 -4.34 6.87 -18.03
CA VAL A 354 -5.05 5.97 -17.12
C VAL A 354 -4.09 5.07 -16.36
N VAL A 355 -4.38 4.87 -15.08
CA VAL A 355 -3.77 3.86 -14.23
C VAL A 355 -4.82 2.79 -13.94
N ILE A 356 -4.47 1.53 -14.20
CA ILE A 356 -5.35 0.37 -13.98
C ILE A 356 -4.77 -0.50 -12.88
N PHE A 357 -5.52 -0.71 -11.81
CA PHE A 357 -5.14 -1.59 -10.71
C PHE A 357 -5.86 -2.93 -10.76
N THR A 358 -5.13 -3.98 -10.44
CA THR A 358 -5.65 -5.33 -10.22
C THR A 358 -4.94 -6.00 -9.05
N SER A 359 -5.60 -6.93 -8.40
CA SER A 359 -5.03 -7.71 -7.29
C SER A 359 -4.06 -8.81 -7.76
N TYR A 360 -4.09 -9.19 -9.03
CA TYR A 360 -3.32 -10.33 -9.57
C TYR A 360 -2.22 -9.87 -10.52
N VAL A 361 -0.99 -10.32 -10.29
CA VAL A 361 0.16 -10.02 -11.17
C VAL A 361 -0.09 -10.52 -12.59
N HIS A 362 -0.58 -11.75 -12.75
CA HIS A 362 -0.86 -12.30 -14.09
C HIS A 362 -1.93 -11.50 -14.83
N MET A 363 -2.92 -10.94 -14.10
CA MET A 363 -3.93 -10.06 -14.70
C MET A 363 -3.31 -8.76 -15.28
N VAL A 364 -2.22 -8.25 -14.72
CA VAL A 364 -1.48 -7.11 -15.29
C VAL A 364 -1.02 -7.43 -16.71
N TYR A 365 -0.49 -8.62 -16.94
CA TYR A 365 -0.05 -9.04 -18.27
C TYR A 365 -1.22 -9.24 -19.24
N LEU A 366 -2.31 -9.85 -18.78
CA LEU A 366 -3.53 -10.06 -19.58
C LEU A 366 -4.16 -8.73 -19.99
N ILE A 367 -4.30 -7.76 -19.07
CA ILE A 367 -4.84 -6.43 -19.37
C ILE A 367 -3.98 -5.74 -20.44
N ARG A 368 -2.67 -5.73 -20.29
CA ARG A 368 -1.76 -5.12 -21.26
C ARG A 368 -1.87 -5.78 -22.64
N TYR A 369 -1.93 -7.10 -22.67
CA TYR A 369 -2.07 -7.87 -23.91
C TYR A 369 -3.38 -7.55 -24.64
N HIS A 370 -4.50 -7.61 -23.92
CA HIS A 370 -5.82 -7.41 -24.52
C HIS A 370 -6.11 -5.96 -24.90
N LEU A 371 -5.56 -4.99 -24.18
CA LEU A 371 -5.72 -3.57 -24.56
C LEU A 371 -4.96 -3.21 -25.82
N GLY A 372 -3.79 -3.81 -26.07
CA GLY A 372 -3.03 -3.66 -27.31
C GLY A 372 -2.33 -2.30 -27.50
N TYR A 373 -2.32 -1.44 -26.46
CA TYR A 373 -1.59 -0.18 -26.47
C TYR A 373 -0.18 -0.33 -25.89
N ALA A 374 0.72 0.60 -26.21
CA ALA A 374 1.92 0.80 -25.40
C ALA A 374 1.53 1.09 -23.96
N SER A 375 1.98 0.26 -23.03
CA SER A 375 1.58 0.36 -21.63
C SER A 375 2.71 -0.01 -20.69
N ALA A 376 2.91 0.80 -19.66
CA ALA A 376 3.84 0.51 -18.58
C ALA A 376 3.25 -0.55 -17.63
N LYS A 377 4.09 -1.40 -17.07
CA LYS A 377 3.69 -2.34 -16.02
C LYS A 377 4.37 -2.01 -14.71
N TYR A 378 3.68 -2.29 -13.60
CA TYR A 378 4.19 -2.04 -12.27
C TYR A 378 3.75 -3.16 -11.32
N THR A 379 4.64 -4.14 -11.07
CA THR A 379 4.32 -5.36 -10.30
C THR A 379 5.30 -5.57 -9.15
N GLY A 380 4.90 -6.39 -8.17
CA GLY A 380 5.74 -6.74 -7.03
C GLY A 380 6.99 -7.54 -7.40
N GLU A 381 6.97 -8.22 -8.53
CA GLU A 381 8.09 -9.04 -9.05
C GLU A 381 9.24 -8.21 -9.64
N MET A 382 8.95 -6.97 -10.03
CA MET A 382 9.95 -6.07 -10.60
C MET A 382 10.90 -5.56 -9.53
N ASP A 383 12.19 -5.45 -9.87
CA ASP A 383 13.15 -4.76 -9.02
C ASP A 383 12.93 -3.24 -9.00
N ALA A 384 13.62 -2.55 -8.12
CA ALA A 384 13.42 -1.11 -7.92
C ALA A 384 13.78 -0.29 -9.18
N LYS A 385 14.81 -0.71 -9.93
CA LYS A 385 15.25 -0.04 -11.16
C LYS A 385 14.21 -0.18 -12.27
N ALA A 386 13.72 -1.39 -12.51
CA ALA A 386 12.69 -1.66 -13.52
C ALA A 386 11.38 -0.91 -13.20
N LYS A 387 11.01 -0.82 -11.91
CA LYS A 387 9.87 -0.01 -11.46
C LYS A 387 10.06 1.47 -11.77
N GLU A 388 11.23 2.01 -11.49
CA GLU A 388 11.55 3.42 -11.79
C GLU A 388 11.52 3.69 -13.29
N GLU A 389 12.13 2.85 -14.11
CA GLU A 389 12.12 2.99 -15.56
C GLU A 389 10.68 2.96 -16.12
N SER A 390 9.85 2.05 -15.63
CA SER A 390 8.43 1.93 -16.02
C SER A 390 7.63 3.18 -15.62
N LYS A 391 7.84 3.70 -14.42
CA LYS A 391 7.22 4.92 -13.93
C LYS A 391 7.62 6.13 -14.79
N VAL A 392 8.91 6.32 -15.03
CA VAL A 392 9.44 7.43 -15.83
C VAL A 392 8.89 7.37 -17.26
N TRP A 393 8.84 6.18 -17.86
CA TRP A 393 8.25 6.02 -19.19
C TRP A 393 6.79 6.50 -19.22
N PHE A 394 5.96 6.04 -18.26
CA PHE A 394 4.57 6.50 -18.17
C PHE A 394 4.45 8.01 -17.93
N GLN A 395 5.33 8.59 -17.12
CA GLN A 395 5.29 10.01 -16.78
C GLN A 395 5.71 10.94 -17.92
N THR A 396 6.71 10.53 -18.70
CA THR A 396 7.40 11.42 -19.65
C THR A 396 7.06 11.17 -21.11
N ASP A 397 6.68 9.94 -21.47
CA ASP A 397 6.37 9.59 -22.86
C ASP A 397 4.88 9.84 -23.16
N PRO A 398 4.55 10.74 -24.13
CA PRO A 398 3.17 10.99 -24.50
C PRO A 398 2.45 9.79 -25.12
N ASP A 399 3.19 8.84 -25.70
CA ASP A 399 2.62 7.63 -26.30
C ASP A 399 2.33 6.54 -25.25
N CYS A 400 2.98 6.58 -24.10
CA CYS A 400 2.69 5.70 -22.97
C CYS A 400 1.57 6.27 -22.10
N ARG A 401 0.33 5.97 -22.45
CA ARG A 401 -0.86 6.56 -21.83
C ARG A 401 -1.55 5.65 -20.82
N ILE A 402 -1.05 4.42 -20.66
CA ILE A 402 -1.60 3.40 -19.76
C ILE A 402 -0.49 2.87 -18.86
N LEU A 403 -0.77 2.79 -17.55
CA LEU A 403 0.04 2.04 -16.61
C LEU A 403 -0.85 1.02 -15.93
N VAL A 404 -0.45 -0.25 -15.94
CA VAL A 404 -1.16 -1.34 -15.26
C VAL A 404 -0.34 -1.83 -14.08
N SER A 405 -0.93 -1.80 -12.89
CA SER A 405 -0.26 -2.11 -11.63
C SER A 405 -0.97 -3.20 -10.84
N SER A 406 -0.19 -4.08 -10.23
CA SER A 406 -0.66 -4.92 -9.12
C SER A 406 -0.57 -4.16 -7.79
N ASP A 407 -1.34 -4.60 -6.78
CA ASP A 407 -1.31 -3.98 -5.45
C ASP A 407 0.10 -3.97 -4.84
N ALA A 408 0.79 -5.09 -4.89
CA ALA A 408 2.15 -5.21 -4.35
C ALA A 408 3.17 -4.34 -5.12
N GLY A 409 2.96 -4.13 -6.42
CA GLY A 409 3.78 -3.24 -7.25
C GLY A 409 3.53 -1.78 -6.92
N GLY A 410 2.27 -1.39 -6.80
CA GLY A 410 1.82 -0.02 -6.69
C GLY A 410 2.05 0.67 -5.34
N TYR A 411 2.68 0.02 -4.37
CA TYR A 411 2.98 0.64 -3.08
C TYR A 411 3.87 1.87 -3.24
N GLY A 412 3.36 3.03 -2.80
CA GLY A 412 4.12 4.26 -2.68
C GLY A 412 4.37 5.05 -3.97
N VAL A 413 4.07 4.54 -5.16
CA VAL A 413 4.34 5.25 -6.42
C VAL A 413 3.38 6.44 -6.61
N ASP A 414 3.89 7.58 -7.00
CA ASP A 414 3.13 8.79 -7.33
C ASP A 414 2.96 8.91 -8.84
N LEU A 415 1.72 9.05 -9.29
CA LEU A 415 1.34 9.11 -10.71
C LEU A 415 0.41 10.30 -10.98
N PRO A 416 0.87 11.53 -10.71
CA PRO A 416 0.06 12.76 -10.83
C PRO A 416 -0.33 13.08 -12.27
N GLN A 417 0.28 12.44 -13.27
CA GLN A 417 0.02 12.64 -14.68
C GLN A 417 -1.27 11.97 -15.16
N ALA A 418 -1.80 11.00 -14.40
CA ALA A 418 -3.04 10.32 -14.74
C ALA A 418 -4.27 11.08 -14.23
N ASN A 419 -5.32 11.11 -15.05
CA ASN A 419 -6.63 11.69 -14.71
C ASN A 419 -7.74 10.65 -14.56
N LEU A 420 -7.44 9.37 -14.78
CA LEU A 420 -8.33 8.25 -14.56
C LEU A 420 -7.60 7.13 -13.81
N LEU A 421 -8.24 6.60 -12.79
CA LEU A 421 -7.85 5.37 -12.14
C LEU A 421 -8.98 4.36 -12.28
N ILE A 422 -8.67 3.18 -12.82
CA ILE A 422 -9.59 2.06 -12.93
C ILE A 422 -9.21 1.01 -11.91
N ASN A 423 -10.15 0.60 -11.07
CA ASN A 423 -10.08 -0.62 -10.29
C ASN A 423 -10.72 -1.75 -11.12
N TYR A 424 -9.89 -2.53 -11.77
CA TYR A 424 -10.37 -3.68 -12.57
C TYR A 424 -11.00 -4.76 -11.69
N ASP A 425 -10.43 -4.95 -10.51
CA ASP A 425 -11.02 -5.66 -9.38
C ASP A 425 -10.87 -4.82 -8.11
N LEU A 426 -11.66 -5.13 -7.09
CA LEU A 426 -11.63 -4.38 -5.84
C LEU A 426 -10.59 -4.94 -4.87
N PRO A 427 -9.90 -4.08 -4.11
CA PRO A 427 -9.02 -4.52 -3.04
C PRO A 427 -9.82 -5.11 -1.87
N TRP A 428 -9.16 -5.96 -1.05
CA TRP A 428 -9.79 -6.66 0.06
C TRP A 428 -10.17 -5.76 1.25
N ASN A 429 -9.56 -4.59 1.38
CA ASN A 429 -9.82 -3.69 2.50
C ASN A 429 -9.82 -2.22 2.07
N ALA A 430 -10.45 -1.39 2.89
CA ALA A 430 -10.59 0.04 2.62
C ALA A 430 -9.23 0.77 2.60
N GLY A 431 -8.26 0.36 3.43
CA GLY A 431 -6.93 0.96 3.43
C GLY A 431 -6.22 0.80 2.09
N LEU A 432 -6.31 -0.39 1.50
CA LEU A 432 -5.73 -0.65 0.17
C LEU A 432 -6.48 0.10 -0.94
N ALA A 433 -7.80 0.26 -0.83
CA ALA A 433 -8.58 1.09 -1.75
C ALA A 433 -8.13 2.56 -1.70
N LEU A 434 -7.96 3.12 -0.51
CA LEU A 434 -7.44 4.47 -0.32
C LEU A 434 -6.01 4.61 -0.87
N GLN A 435 -5.17 3.60 -0.69
CA GLN A 435 -3.82 3.59 -1.24
C GLN A 435 -3.83 3.60 -2.78
N ARG A 436 -4.68 2.79 -3.43
CA ARG A 436 -4.84 2.81 -4.88
C ARG A 436 -5.27 4.21 -5.36
N ASN A 437 -6.36 4.73 -4.82
CA ASN A 437 -6.93 6.03 -5.21
C ASN A 437 -5.94 7.19 -4.98
N GLY A 438 -5.16 7.11 -3.91
CA GLY A 438 -4.14 8.09 -3.58
C GLY A 438 -2.97 8.15 -4.59
N ARG A 439 -2.83 7.21 -5.54
CA ARG A 439 -1.74 7.26 -6.53
C ARG A 439 -1.87 8.40 -7.53
N ILE A 440 -3.07 8.76 -7.89
CA ILE A 440 -3.33 9.87 -8.82
C ILE A 440 -3.90 11.11 -8.12
N ARG A 441 -4.49 10.98 -6.94
CA ARG A 441 -4.99 12.09 -6.14
C ARG A 441 -3.85 12.74 -5.35
N ARG A 442 -3.15 13.67 -6.00
CA ARG A 442 -1.93 14.29 -5.50
C ARG A 442 -2.01 15.81 -5.59
N ALA A 443 -1.41 16.51 -4.63
CA ALA A 443 -1.22 17.95 -4.70
C ALA A 443 -0.34 18.37 -5.89
N SER A 444 0.48 17.46 -6.40
CA SER A 444 1.30 17.66 -7.62
C SER A 444 0.56 17.34 -8.91
N SER A 445 -0.73 16.99 -8.88
CA SER A 445 -1.51 16.70 -10.09
C SER A 445 -1.61 17.94 -10.98
N THR A 446 -1.43 17.75 -12.28
CA THR A 446 -1.65 18.78 -13.30
C THR A 446 -3.11 18.86 -13.76
N TRP A 447 -3.94 17.95 -13.33
CA TRP A 447 -5.34 17.85 -13.69
C TRP A 447 -6.23 18.53 -12.65
N PRO A 448 -7.22 19.34 -13.08
CA PRO A 448 -8.17 19.97 -12.14
C PRO A 448 -9.13 18.96 -11.51
N SER A 449 -9.41 17.86 -12.21
CA SER A 449 -10.24 16.76 -11.72
C SER A 449 -9.71 15.40 -12.17
N ILE A 450 -9.98 14.39 -11.35
CA ILE A 450 -9.64 12.99 -11.61
C ILE A 450 -10.87 12.12 -11.41
N VAL A 451 -10.91 10.99 -12.11
CA VAL A 451 -12.01 10.03 -12.03
C VAL A 451 -11.49 8.70 -11.47
N ILE A 452 -12.24 8.14 -10.53
CA ILE A 452 -12.05 6.78 -10.00
C ILE A 452 -13.19 5.93 -10.52
N GLN A 453 -12.88 4.89 -11.28
CA GLN A 453 -13.84 4.00 -11.92
C GLN A 453 -13.64 2.56 -11.49
N ASP A 454 -14.66 1.97 -10.87
CA ASP A 454 -14.67 0.57 -10.51
C ASP A 454 -15.38 -0.27 -11.57
N PHE A 455 -14.86 -1.49 -11.81
CA PHE A 455 -15.48 -2.52 -12.64
C PHE A 455 -15.94 -3.68 -11.75
N LEU A 456 -17.18 -4.08 -11.88
CA LEU A 456 -17.79 -5.16 -11.10
C LEU A 456 -18.51 -6.15 -12.04
N MET A 457 -18.45 -7.43 -11.70
CA MET A 457 -19.35 -8.41 -12.32
C MET A 457 -20.72 -8.38 -11.64
N LEU A 458 -21.76 -8.22 -12.43
CA LEU A 458 -23.15 -8.12 -11.97
C LEU A 458 -23.57 -9.43 -11.27
N GLY A 459 -24.19 -9.31 -10.09
CA GLY A 459 -24.67 -10.44 -9.30
C GLY A 459 -23.56 -11.26 -8.63
N SER A 460 -22.35 -10.72 -8.55
CA SER A 460 -21.18 -11.40 -7.98
C SER A 460 -20.82 -10.93 -6.57
N ILE A 461 -19.86 -11.61 -5.98
CA ILE A 461 -19.22 -11.22 -4.71
C ILE A 461 -18.62 -9.81 -4.76
N GLU A 462 -18.26 -9.32 -5.93
CA GLU A 462 -17.69 -7.98 -6.11
C GLU A 462 -18.69 -6.87 -5.75
N GLU A 463 -19.98 -7.05 -5.99
CA GLU A 463 -21.00 -6.07 -5.57
C GLU A 463 -21.07 -5.94 -4.05
N ARG A 464 -21.04 -7.05 -3.32
CA ARG A 464 -20.96 -7.05 -1.85
C ARG A 464 -19.67 -6.39 -1.34
N GLN A 465 -18.56 -6.68 -1.99
CA GLN A 465 -17.27 -6.10 -1.65
C GLN A 465 -17.28 -4.58 -1.85
N HIS A 466 -17.86 -4.10 -2.93
CA HIS A 466 -18.05 -2.68 -3.20
C HIS A 466 -18.89 -2.00 -2.10
N ASP A 467 -20.03 -2.58 -1.74
CA ASP A 467 -20.89 -2.03 -0.68
C ASP A 467 -20.19 -1.95 0.68
N MET A 468 -19.42 -2.98 1.03
CA MET A 468 -18.62 -2.99 2.26
C MET A 468 -17.53 -1.90 2.26
N LEU A 469 -16.88 -1.64 1.14
CA LEU A 469 -15.88 -0.59 1.02
C LEU A 469 -16.51 0.79 1.16
N LEU A 470 -17.70 1.01 0.58
CA LEU A 470 -18.44 2.27 0.72
C LEU A 470 -18.84 2.53 2.17
N GLN A 471 -19.37 1.53 2.88
CA GLN A 471 -19.76 1.66 4.29
C GLN A 471 -18.57 2.01 5.19
N LYS A 472 -17.42 1.38 4.98
CA LYS A 472 -16.21 1.67 5.76
C LYS A 472 -15.64 3.06 5.48
N ASN A 473 -15.74 3.56 4.25
CA ASN A 473 -15.29 4.90 3.89
C ASN A 473 -16.22 5.99 4.46
N SER A 474 -17.49 5.70 4.72
CA SER A 474 -18.42 6.65 5.36
C SER A 474 -18.22 6.78 6.88
N VAL A 475 -17.51 5.87 7.50
CA VAL A 475 -17.22 5.82 8.95
C VAL A 475 -15.80 6.32 9.28
N ALA A 476 -14.94 6.46 8.29
CA ALA A 476 -13.55 6.95 8.43
C ALA A 476 -13.45 8.44 8.09
#